data_7300d68bf83d42e72ae22f3d836e9f66
#
_entry.id   7300d68bf83d42e72ae22f3d836e9f66
#
_cell.length_a   1.000
_cell.length_b   1.000
_cell.length_c   1.000
_cell.angle_alpha   90.00
_cell.angle_beta   90.00
_cell.angle_gamma   90.00
#
_symmetry.space_group_name_H-M   'P 1'
#
loop_
_entity.id
_entity.type
_entity.pdbx_description
1 polymer ?
#
loop_
_entity_poly.entity_id
_entity_poly.type
_entity_poly.pdbx_seq_one_letter_code
_entity_poly.pdbx_strand_id
1 'polypeptide(L)'
;MEDKRLHARVPIDITVACEGPTVKRFEAHGKDISVGGMFLESGLLPAFGTALTIVGRLPGAKKDVSLPAVVRWTKAGGFGVQFGLLGALETHLISELMKGG
;
A
#
# COMPACT_ATOMS: atom_id res chain seq x y z
N MET A 1 17.44 17.60 10.26
CA MET A 1 17.15 17.76 8.89
C MET A 1 15.68 17.44 8.57
N GLU A 2 15.10 18.26 7.82
CA GLU A 2 13.71 18.10 7.59
C GLU A 2 13.43 17.04 6.51
N ASP A 3 12.30 16.40 6.65
CA ASP A 3 11.87 15.38 5.71
C ASP A 3 11.46 16.02 4.40
N LYS A 4 12.07 15.59 3.31
CA LYS A 4 11.79 16.15 1.99
C LYS A 4 10.65 15.48 1.26
N ARG A 5 10.10 14.41 1.81
CA ARG A 5 8.99 13.74 1.15
C ARG A 5 7.75 14.61 1.21
N LEU A 6 7.00 14.61 0.12
CA LEU A 6 5.75 15.35 0.07
C LEU A 6 4.69 14.72 0.97
N HIS A 7 4.80 13.42 1.21
CA HIS A 7 3.81 12.69 1.99
C HIS A 7 4.50 11.94 3.11
N ALA A 8 4.18 12.29 4.33
CA ALA A 8 4.64 11.52 5.48
C ALA A 8 3.99 10.14 5.43
N ARG A 9 4.73 9.13 5.88
CA ARG A 9 4.17 7.78 5.98
C ARG A 9 3.79 7.52 7.43
N VAL A 10 2.66 6.85 7.61
CA VAL A 10 2.23 6.47 8.94
C VAL A 10 2.31 4.95 9.07
N PRO A 11 2.71 4.45 10.23
CA PRO A 11 2.77 3.01 10.43
C PRO A 11 1.38 2.40 10.46
N ILE A 12 1.27 1.22 9.89
CA ILE A 12 0.05 0.42 9.97
C ILE A 12 0.47 -1.03 10.21
N ASP A 13 -0.51 -1.88 10.39
CA ASP A 13 -0.24 -3.28 10.68
C ASP A 13 -1.44 -4.08 10.18
N ILE A 14 -1.48 -4.31 8.88
CA ILE A 14 -2.62 -5.00 8.28
C ILE A 14 -2.15 -6.07 7.31
N THR A 15 -2.90 -7.15 7.23
CA THR A 15 -2.69 -8.19 6.24
C THR A 15 -3.55 -7.86 5.03
N VAL A 16 -2.95 -7.93 3.86
CA VAL A 16 -3.65 -7.62 2.60
C VAL A 16 -3.41 -8.73 1.60
N ALA A 17 -4.25 -8.78 0.59
CA ALA A 17 -4.05 -9.64 -0.57
C ALA A 17 -3.59 -8.78 -1.73
N CYS A 18 -2.62 -9.28 -2.47
CA CYS A 18 -2.09 -8.59 -3.66
C CYS A 18 -2.32 -9.49 -4.86
N GLU A 19 -2.80 -8.91 -5.94
CA GLU A 19 -3.03 -9.67 -7.17
C GLU A 19 -2.86 -8.75 -8.36
N GLY A 20 -2.61 -9.33 -9.52
CA GLY A 20 -2.44 -8.54 -10.72
C GLY A 20 -2.51 -9.40 -11.95
N PRO A 21 -2.45 -8.78 -13.14
CA PRO A 21 -2.58 -9.54 -14.39
C PRO A 21 -1.45 -10.54 -14.62
N THR A 22 -0.29 -10.32 -14.03
CA THR A 22 0.86 -11.19 -14.24
C THR A 22 1.28 -11.91 -12.96
N VAL A 23 0.53 -11.74 -11.86
CA VAL A 23 0.90 -12.29 -10.56
C VAL A 23 -0.32 -12.93 -9.94
N LYS A 24 -0.18 -14.18 -9.49
CA LYS A 24 -1.25 -14.82 -8.76
C LYS A 24 -1.42 -14.16 -7.41
N ARG A 25 -2.64 -14.20 -6.89
CA ARG A 25 -2.96 -13.61 -5.59
C ARG A 25 -2.04 -14.16 -4.51
N PHE A 26 -1.47 -13.26 -3.73
CA PHE A 26 -0.62 -13.64 -2.59
C PHE A 26 -0.87 -12.69 -1.44
N GLU A 27 -0.49 -13.13 -0.25
CA GLU A 27 -0.70 -12.37 0.96
C GLU A 27 0.55 -11.55 1.27
N ALA A 28 0.35 -10.33 1.78
CA ALA A 28 1.43 -9.47 2.21
C ALA A 28 0.99 -8.72 3.44
N HIS A 29 1.94 -8.09 4.12
CA HIS A 29 1.67 -7.36 5.35
C HIS A 29 2.02 -5.90 5.14
N GLY A 30 1.01 -5.01 5.24
CA GLY A 30 1.24 -3.59 5.10
C GLY A 30 1.85 -3.03 6.37
N LYS A 31 2.96 -2.31 6.21
CA LYS A 31 3.73 -1.80 7.34
C LYS A 31 3.63 -0.28 7.48
N ASP A 32 3.49 0.43 6.39
CA ASP A 32 3.25 1.87 6.43
C ASP A 32 2.48 2.28 5.20
N ILE A 33 1.88 3.46 5.26
CA ILE A 33 1.05 3.95 4.16
C ILE A 33 1.07 5.47 4.15
N SER A 34 0.90 6.01 2.94
CA SER A 34 0.65 7.42 2.71
C SER A 34 -0.34 7.53 1.57
N VAL A 35 -0.74 8.74 1.21
CA VAL A 35 -1.65 8.91 0.07
C VAL A 35 -0.98 8.48 -1.24
N GLY A 36 0.35 8.44 -1.27
CA GLY A 36 1.08 8.09 -2.49
C GLY A 36 1.44 6.63 -2.62
N GLY A 37 1.44 5.86 -1.54
CA GLY A 37 1.85 4.47 -1.63
C GLY A 37 1.98 3.80 -0.28
N MET A 38 2.54 2.59 -0.29
CA MET A 38 2.73 1.85 0.96
C MET A 38 3.90 0.89 0.83
N PHE A 39 4.42 0.46 1.97
CA PHE A 39 5.42 -0.60 2.03
C PHE A 39 4.77 -1.88 2.52
N LEU A 40 5.10 -2.99 1.87
CA LEU A 40 4.54 -4.30 2.20
C LEU A 40 5.67 -5.30 2.44
N GLU A 41 5.54 -6.08 3.49
CA GLU A 41 6.43 -7.21 3.75
C GLU A 41 5.82 -8.46 3.12
N SER A 42 6.66 -9.25 2.48
CA SER A 42 6.19 -10.43 1.78
C SER A 42 7.37 -11.34 1.44
N GLY A 43 7.13 -12.63 1.44
CA GLY A 43 8.12 -13.58 0.94
C GLY A 43 8.21 -13.59 -0.57
N LEU A 44 7.17 -13.10 -1.23
CA LEU A 44 7.15 -12.97 -2.68
C LEU A 44 7.44 -11.52 -3.03
N LEU A 45 8.40 -11.29 -3.91
CA LEU A 45 8.81 -9.94 -4.29
C LEU A 45 8.53 -9.72 -5.77
N PRO A 46 7.41 -9.06 -6.10
CA PRO A 46 7.10 -8.78 -7.50
C PRO A 46 8.15 -7.85 -8.11
N ALA A 47 8.37 -7.99 -9.40
CA ALA A 47 9.35 -7.18 -10.08
C ALA A 47 8.93 -5.71 -10.15
N PHE A 48 9.91 -4.84 -10.28
CA PHE A 48 9.68 -3.42 -10.52
C PHE A 48 8.72 -3.25 -11.70
N GLY A 49 7.75 -2.36 -11.52
CA GLY A 49 6.79 -2.07 -12.58
C GLY A 49 5.57 -2.99 -12.61
N THR A 50 5.53 -4.01 -11.76
CA THR A 50 4.40 -4.91 -11.74
C THR A 50 3.15 -4.18 -11.24
N ALA A 51 2.05 -4.31 -12.00
CA ALA A 51 0.77 -3.74 -11.59
C ALA A 51 0.10 -4.68 -10.60
N LEU A 52 -0.40 -4.13 -9.51
CA LEU A 52 -1.07 -4.89 -8.46
C LEU A 52 -2.36 -4.20 -8.05
N THR A 53 -3.30 -4.99 -7.57
CA THR A 53 -4.42 -4.48 -6.80
C THR A 53 -4.24 -5.00 -5.39
N ILE A 54 -4.21 -4.10 -4.43
CA ILE A 54 -4.03 -4.45 -3.03
C ILE A 54 -5.39 -4.39 -2.37
N VAL A 55 -5.82 -5.50 -1.79
CA VAL A 55 -7.15 -5.63 -1.20
C VAL A 55 -7.00 -5.88 0.29
N GLY A 56 -7.61 -5.04 1.08
CA GLY A 56 -7.55 -5.21 2.52
C GLY A 56 -8.40 -4.17 3.23
N ARG A 57 -8.46 -4.31 4.54
CA ARG A 57 -9.24 -3.40 5.36
C ARG A 57 -8.31 -2.43 6.05
N LEU A 58 -8.37 -1.16 5.64
CA LEU A 58 -7.57 -0.12 6.26
C LEU A 58 -8.08 0.14 7.67
N PRO A 59 -7.19 0.58 8.59
CA PRO A 59 -7.65 0.95 9.93
C PRO A 59 -8.77 1.98 9.83
N GLY A 60 -9.83 1.75 10.57
CA GLY A 60 -10.99 2.64 10.55
C GLY A 60 -12.00 2.34 9.47
N ALA A 61 -11.67 1.47 8.53
CA ALA A 61 -12.61 1.11 7.47
C ALA A 61 -13.56 0.03 7.95
N LYS A 62 -14.77 0.04 7.40
CA LYS A 62 -15.78 -0.95 7.77
C LYS A 62 -15.77 -2.16 6.87
N LYS A 63 -15.09 -2.07 5.73
CA LYS A 63 -15.00 -3.18 4.81
C LYS A 63 -13.72 -3.03 3.98
N ASP A 64 -13.39 -4.06 3.23
CA ASP A 64 -12.19 -4.07 2.42
C ASP A 64 -12.26 -3.01 1.32
N VAL A 65 -11.10 -2.48 0.99
CA VAL A 65 -10.94 -1.57 -0.14
C VAL A 65 -9.94 -2.18 -1.11
N SER A 66 -9.98 -1.71 -2.36
CA SER A 66 -9.07 -2.13 -3.39
C SER A 66 -8.22 -0.94 -3.81
N LEU A 67 -6.91 -1.11 -3.78
CA LEU A 67 -5.98 -0.03 -4.06
C LEU A 67 -5.12 -0.40 -5.27
N PRO A 68 -5.30 0.29 -6.39
CA PRO A 68 -4.44 0.03 -7.54
C PRO A 68 -3.04 0.54 -7.25
N ALA A 69 -2.03 -0.23 -7.65
CA ALA A 69 -0.65 0.11 -7.30
C ALA A 69 0.32 -0.45 -8.33
N VAL A 70 1.53 0.09 -8.31
CA VAL A 70 2.63 -0.37 -9.15
C VAL A 70 3.85 -0.50 -8.27
N VAL A 71 4.58 -1.60 -8.41
CA VAL A 71 5.80 -1.83 -7.65
C VAL A 71 6.88 -0.85 -8.11
N ARG A 72 7.42 -0.08 -7.18
CA ARG A 72 8.43 0.92 -7.49
C ARG A 72 9.80 0.60 -6.95
N TRP A 73 9.90 -0.25 -5.95
CA TRP A 73 11.20 -0.69 -5.45
C TRP A 73 11.02 -1.95 -4.62
N THR A 74 12.10 -2.72 -4.52
CA THR A 74 12.10 -3.94 -3.73
C THR A 74 13.35 -3.97 -2.87
N LYS A 75 13.26 -4.70 -1.78
CA LYS A 75 14.42 -5.01 -0.94
C LYS A 75 14.17 -6.35 -0.28
N ALA A 76 15.18 -6.87 0.42
CA ALA A 76 14.99 -8.14 1.12
C ALA A 76 13.80 -8.04 2.07
N GLY A 77 12.85 -8.94 1.91
CA GLY A 77 11.71 -9.02 2.80
C GLY A 77 10.51 -8.16 2.44
N GLY A 78 10.61 -7.30 1.42
CA GLY A 78 9.46 -6.46 1.12
C GLY A 78 9.59 -5.64 -0.13
N PHE A 79 8.54 -4.89 -0.44
CA PHE A 79 8.51 -4.04 -1.61
C PHE A 79 7.63 -2.83 -1.36
N GLY A 80 7.96 -1.75 -2.05
CA GLY A 80 7.18 -0.53 -1.98
C GLY A 80 6.38 -0.32 -3.24
N VAL A 81 5.18 0.19 -3.10
CA VAL A 81 4.30 0.46 -4.24
C VAL A 81 3.89 1.91 -4.25
N GLN A 82 3.61 2.40 -5.44
CA GLN A 82 2.99 3.70 -5.65
C GLN A 82 1.55 3.44 -6.06
N PHE A 83 0.62 4.12 -5.42
CA PHE A 83 -0.79 3.96 -5.77
C PHE A 83 -1.08 4.60 -7.10
N GLY A 84 -1.99 3.99 -7.85
CA GLY A 84 -2.56 4.61 -9.01
C GLY A 84 -3.69 5.55 -8.61
N LEU A 85 -4.67 5.68 -9.49
CA LEU A 85 -5.80 6.59 -9.24
C LEU A 85 -6.71 5.97 -8.18
N LEU A 86 -6.81 6.61 -7.04
CA LEU A 86 -7.64 6.15 -5.93
C LEU A 86 -9.01 6.80 -6.00
N GLY A 87 -10.02 6.08 -5.51
CA GLY A 87 -11.34 6.64 -5.35
C GLY A 87 -11.40 7.60 -4.17
N ALA A 88 -12.52 8.32 -4.06
CA ALA A 88 -12.69 9.29 -3.00
C ALA A 88 -12.70 8.63 -1.63
N LEU A 89 -13.32 7.47 -1.50
CA LEU A 89 -13.36 6.78 -0.21
C LEU A 89 -11.96 6.36 0.23
N GLU A 90 -11.21 5.75 -0.68
CA GLU A 90 -9.86 5.27 -0.36
C GLU A 90 -8.96 6.44 0.02
N THR A 91 -9.03 7.52 -0.74
CA THR A 91 -8.23 8.71 -0.44
C THR A 91 -8.61 9.28 0.92
N HIS A 92 -9.89 9.33 1.22
CA HIS A 92 -10.37 9.84 2.51
C HIS A 92 -9.85 8.97 3.66
N LEU A 93 -9.97 7.66 3.53
CA LEU A 93 -9.54 6.75 4.59
C LEU A 93 -8.04 6.91 4.88
N ILE A 94 -7.23 6.99 3.83
CA ILE A 94 -5.78 7.14 4.01
C ILE A 94 -5.47 8.50 4.63
N SER A 95 -6.14 9.55 4.17
CA SER A 95 -5.93 10.90 4.70
C SER A 95 -6.27 10.96 6.19
N GLU A 96 -7.33 10.29 6.60
CA GLU A 96 -7.70 10.25 8.02
C GLU A 96 -6.64 9.55 8.86
N LEU A 97 -6.05 8.48 8.36
CA LEU A 97 -4.96 7.81 9.04
C LEU A 97 -3.78 8.74 9.24
N MET A 98 -3.46 9.53 8.23
CA MET A 98 -2.32 10.44 8.29
C MET A 98 -2.57 11.58 9.27
N LYS A 99 -3.81 12.01 9.42
CA LYS A 99 -4.15 13.05 10.38
C LYS A 99 -4.12 12.54 11.80
N GLY A 100 -4.64 11.33 11.99
CA GLY A 100 -4.78 10.77 13.32
C GLY A 100 -3.49 10.28 13.91
N GLY A 101 -2.46 10.24 13.10
CA GLY A 101 -1.16 9.70 13.48
C GLY A 101 -0.48 10.45 14.58
#